data_b09f05f2374546245eba3e7f55e21b97
#
_entry.id   b09f05f2374546245eba3e7f55e21b97
#
_cell.length_a   1.000
_cell.length_b   1.000
_cell.length_c   1.000
_cell.angle_alpha   90.00
_cell.angle_beta   90.00
_cell.angle_gamma   90.00
#
_symmetry.space_group_name_H-M   'P 1'
#
loop_
_entity.id
_entity.type
_entity.pdbx_description
1 polymer ?
#
loop_
_entity_poly.entity_id
_entity_poly.type
_entity_poly.pdbx_seq_one_letter_code
_entity_poly.pdbx_strand_id
1 'polypeptide(L)'
;MYKVFGYGLEDIPYINRLKRRVFCAITLTILSLNIFISFSLNLRNLAEDTRFNSFVVVDLQNNLDEKKKNEIENYTQSLTGVKFVRFMDKSESFKNLQKELNISIPESSNPLTDSLIVSVKDSSYLNTIQETLEAREGVKEVYKDELFLNQSEQQSLVSDMAQIGSAVFALFTAIITIIIFNLGVAIEFLNNANTGLSYSKNVVSSKRKSLFHFTLASIVGTLIFFNLYLLFRKFTSSANFNHTMLSIKEIILWNIGAILILNILVYIIPANVGKIEYDNDDFEDEDEEYDEYTSEFEVLEFDEED
;
A
#
# COMPACT_ATOMS: atom_id res chain seq x y z
N MET A 1 41.15 20.77 9.04
CA MET A 1 39.83 21.26 8.47
C MET A 1 38.81 20.15 8.50
N TYR A 2 37.55 20.42 8.92
CA TYR A 2 36.51 19.35 9.03
C TYR A 2 35.90 19.06 7.67
N LYS A 3 35.98 17.82 7.21
CA LYS A 3 35.21 17.36 6.04
C LYS A 3 34.17 16.32 6.47
N VAL A 4 32.93 16.45 6.00
CA VAL A 4 31.88 15.49 6.21
C VAL A 4 31.28 15.14 4.84
N PHE A 5 31.31 13.87 4.47
CA PHE A 5 30.94 13.40 3.13
C PHE A 5 31.69 14.12 1.99
N GLY A 6 32.99 14.46 2.20
CA GLY A 6 33.85 15.14 1.21
C GLY A 6 33.58 16.65 1.06
N TYR A 7 32.70 17.26 1.85
CA TYR A 7 32.45 18.70 1.85
C TYR A 7 33.15 19.36 3.02
N GLY A 8 33.92 20.43 2.75
CA GLY A 8 34.64 21.23 3.73
C GLY A 8 33.98 22.59 4.00
N LEU A 9 34.63 23.37 4.87
CA LEU A 9 34.13 24.75 5.19
C LEU A 9 34.20 25.69 3.98
N GLU A 10 34.99 25.38 2.99
CA GLU A 10 35.12 26.15 1.72
C GLU A 10 33.86 26.05 0.87
N ASP A 11 33.02 25.00 1.10
CA ASP A 11 31.83 24.73 0.35
C ASP A 11 30.58 25.44 0.89
N ILE A 12 30.73 26.32 1.89
CA ILE A 12 29.59 27.07 2.52
C ILE A 12 28.64 27.71 1.50
N PRO A 13 29.08 28.32 0.39
CA PRO A 13 28.21 28.88 -0.62
C PRO A 13 27.30 27.82 -1.27
N TYR A 14 27.74 26.56 -1.32
CA TYR A 14 27.00 25.44 -1.89
C TYR A 14 26.05 24.80 -0.90
N ILE A 15 26.22 24.98 0.42
CA ILE A 15 25.41 24.38 1.49
C ILE A 15 23.93 24.71 1.31
N ASN A 16 23.60 25.94 1.01
CA ASN A 16 22.19 26.33 0.81
C ASN A 16 21.57 25.65 -0.42
N ARG A 17 22.36 25.41 -1.46
CA ARG A 17 21.91 24.67 -2.66
C ARG A 17 21.71 23.19 -2.32
N LEU A 18 22.61 22.60 -1.53
CA LEU A 18 22.49 21.22 -1.05
C LEU A 18 21.26 21.03 -0.15
N LYS A 19 20.99 21.94 0.78
CA LYS A 19 19.78 21.91 1.63
C LYS A 19 18.51 21.88 0.78
N ARG A 20 18.42 22.72 -0.26
CA ARG A 20 17.25 22.69 -1.18
C ARG A 20 17.13 21.36 -1.92
N ARG A 21 18.27 20.78 -2.38
CA ARG A 21 18.26 19.48 -3.04
C ARG A 21 17.80 18.36 -2.12
N VAL A 22 18.29 18.36 -0.87
CA VAL A 22 17.84 17.38 0.15
C VAL A 22 16.34 17.53 0.45
N PHE A 23 15.87 18.77 0.62
CA PHE A 23 14.45 19.03 0.82
C PHE A 23 13.59 18.51 -0.35
N CYS A 24 13.98 18.80 -1.60
CA CYS A 24 13.29 18.26 -2.77
C CYS A 24 13.37 16.72 -2.85
N ALA A 25 14.51 16.13 -2.52
CA ALA A 25 14.68 14.68 -2.51
C ALA A 25 13.79 14.01 -1.47
N ILE A 26 13.70 14.55 -0.24
CA ILE A 26 12.77 14.06 0.78
C ILE A 26 11.32 14.20 0.31
N THR A 27 10.96 15.35 -0.26
CA THR A 27 9.60 15.56 -0.80
C THR A 27 9.25 14.53 -1.86
N LEU A 28 10.17 14.22 -2.79
CA LEU A 28 9.96 13.22 -3.84
C LEU A 28 9.88 11.79 -3.27
N THR A 29 10.72 11.44 -2.30
CA THR A 29 10.65 10.11 -1.67
C THR A 29 9.36 9.93 -0.86
N ILE A 30 8.89 10.95 -0.17
CA ILE A 30 7.60 10.95 0.52
C ILE A 30 6.43 10.82 -0.47
N LEU A 31 6.47 11.55 -1.59
CA LEU A 31 5.50 11.42 -2.67
C LEU A 31 5.47 9.97 -3.20
N SER A 32 6.64 9.39 -3.49
CA SER A 32 6.76 8.01 -3.97
C SER A 32 6.25 7.00 -2.93
N LEU A 33 6.58 7.20 -1.65
CA LEU A 33 6.09 6.36 -0.56
C LEU A 33 4.56 6.32 -0.51
N ASN A 34 3.92 7.49 -0.56
CA ASN A 34 2.45 7.60 -0.58
C ASN A 34 1.84 6.92 -1.82
N ILE A 35 2.49 7.03 -3.00
CA ILE A 35 2.06 6.35 -4.22
C ILE A 35 2.11 4.83 -4.03
N PHE A 36 3.23 4.27 -3.54
CA PHE A 36 3.38 2.83 -3.38
C PHE A 36 2.44 2.25 -2.32
N ILE A 37 2.24 2.95 -1.20
CA ILE A 37 1.27 2.55 -0.17
C ILE A 37 -0.13 2.51 -0.76
N SER A 38 -0.55 3.58 -1.44
CA SER A 38 -1.90 3.68 -2.01
C SER A 38 -2.12 2.66 -3.14
N PHE A 39 -1.09 2.39 -3.94
CA PHE A 39 -1.14 1.38 -4.98
C PHE A 39 -1.27 -0.03 -4.38
N SER A 40 -0.47 -0.36 -3.37
CA SER A 40 -0.55 -1.64 -2.65
C SER A 40 -1.94 -1.88 -2.05
N LEU A 41 -2.51 -0.87 -1.39
CA LEU A 41 -3.83 -0.96 -0.79
C LEU A 41 -4.96 -1.14 -1.81
N ASN A 42 -4.91 -0.42 -2.94
CA ASN A 42 -5.90 -0.57 -4.00
C ASN A 42 -5.78 -1.91 -4.72
N LEU A 43 -4.56 -2.44 -4.92
CA LEU A 43 -4.36 -3.77 -5.49
C LEU A 43 -4.90 -4.87 -4.57
N ARG A 44 -4.71 -4.74 -3.27
CA ARG A 44 -5.32 -5.65 -2.29
C ARG A 44 -6.84 -5.65 -2.41
N ASN A 45 -7.46 -4.48 -2.44
CA ASN A 45 -8.91 -4.37 -2.60
C ASN A 45 -9.39 -4.98 -3.93
N LEU A 46 -8.65 -4.77 -5.02
CA LEU A 46 -8.95 -5.38 -6.31
C LEU A 46 -8.87 -6.91 -6.25
N ALA A 47 -7.84 -7.47 -5.61
CA ALA A 47 -7.70 -8.91 -5.45
C ALA A 47 -8.85 -9.50 -4.61
N GLU A 48 -9.21 -8.84 -3.52
CA GLU A 48 -10.36 -9.23 -2.68
C GLU A 48 -11.67 -9.19 -3.48
N ASP A 49 -11.96 -8.08 -4.18
CA ASP A 49 -13.17 -7.95 -5.02
C ASP A 49 -13.23 -9.04 -6.10
N THR A 50 -12.12 -9.36 -6.73
CA THR A 50 -12.05 -10.40 -7.77
C THR A 50 -12.34 -11.79 -7.20
N ARG A 51 -11.81 -12.10 -6.02
CA ARG A 51 -12.10 -13.37 -5.31
C ARG A 51 -13.55 -13.47 -4.86
N PHE A 52 -14.18 -12.37 -4.43
CA PHE A 52 -15.55 -12.34 -3.94
C PHE A 52 -16.61 -12.32 -5.06
N ASN A 53 -16.22 -12.16 -6.31
CA ASN A 53 -17.12 -12.18 -7.45
C ASN A 53 -17.32 -13.58 -8.07
N SER A 54 -16.81 -14.63 -7.41
CA SER A 54 -17.05 -16.00 -7.84
C SER A 54 -18.51 -16.38 -7.60
N PHE A 55 -19.17 -16.89 -8.63
CA PHE A 55 -20.56 -17.33 -8.55
C PHE A 55 -20.76 -18.64 -9.29
N VAL A 56 -21.83 -19.34 -8.90
CA VAL A 56 -22.32 -20.56 -9.55
C VAL A 56 -23.76 -20.29 -9.97
N VAL A 57 -24.12 -20.71 -11.15
CA VAL A 57 -25.51 -20.68 -11.64
C VAL A 57 -26.11 -22.06 -11.50
N VAL A 58 -27.20 -22.15 -10.78
CA VAL A 58 -27.89 -23.39 -10.50
C VAL A 58 -29.24 -23.37 -11.26
N ASP A 59 -29.34 -24.17 -12.30
CA ASP A 59 -30.58 -24.34 -13.05
C ASP A 59 -31.52 -25.26 -12.31
N LEU A 60 -32.75 -24.82 -12.16
CA LEU A 60 -33.81 -25.58 -11.51
C LEU A 60 -34.57 -26.43 -12.53
N GLN A 61 -35.11 -27.55 -12.09
CA GLN A 61 -35.97 -28.38 -12.93
C GLN A 61 -37.26 -27.63 -13.32
N ASN A 62 -37.73 -27.86 -14.52
CA ASN A 62 -39.02 -27.33 -14.97
C ASN A 62 -40.18 -27.90 -14.11
N ASN A 63 -41.17 -27.06 -13.82
CA ASN A 63 -42.37 -27.40 -13.07
C ASN A 63 -42.16 -27.63 -11.55
N LEU A 64 -41.16 -27.05 -10.94
CA LEU A 64 -41.07 -27.01 -9.49
C LEU A 64 -42.17 -26.09 -8.90
N ASP A 65 -42.77 -26.58 -7.82
CA ASP A 65 -43.69 -25.77 -7.02
C ASP A 65 -42.95 -24.65 -6.30
N GLU A 66 -43.59 -23.50 -6.11
CA GLU A 66 -43.02 -22.33 -5.42
C GLU A 66 -42.44 -22.70 -4.04
N LYS A 67 -43.08 -23.64 -3.33
CA LYS A 67 -42.53 -24.14 -2.05
C LYS A 67 -41.19 -24.81 -2.21
N LYS A 68 -41.03 -25.67 -3.22
CA LYS A 68 -39.74 -26.36 -3.48
C LYS A 68 -38.66 -25.39 -3.94
N LYS A 69 -38.98 -24.37 -4.74
CA LYS A 69 -38.05 -23.33 -5.13
C LYS A 69 -37.52 -22.59 -3.92
N ASN A 70 -38.40 -22.12 -3.04
CA ASN A 70 -38.02 -21.43 -1.80
C ASN A 70 -37.24 -22.34 -0.85
N GLU A 71 -37.52 -23.64 -0.83
CA GLU A 71 -36.76 -24.60 -0.02
C GLU A 71 -35.36 -24.80 -0.52
N ILE A 72 -35.16 -24.86 -1.84
CA ILE A 72 -33.84 -24.96 -2.46
C ILE A 72 -33.07 -23.65 -2.24
N GLU A 73 -33.68 -22.48 -2.41
CA GLU A 73 -33.08 -21.20 -2.18
C GLU A 73 -32.62 -21.05 -0.72
N ASN A 74 -33.49 -21.33 0.27
CA ASN A 74 -33.14 -21.27 1.69
C ASN A 74 -32.06 -22.26 2.07
N TYR A 75 -32.11 -23.47 1.53
CA TYR A 75 -31.05 -24.47 1.72
C TYR A 75 -29.72 -23.97 1.17
N THR A 76 -29.73 -23.48 -0.06
CA THR A 76 -28.52 -22.93 -0.72
C THR A 76 -27.92 -21.76 0.09
N GLN A 77 -28.77 -20.87 0.58
CA GLN A 77 -28.34 -19.75 1.44
C GLN A 77 -27.73 -20.22 2.77
N SER A 78 -28.12 -21.38 3.28
CA SER A 78 -27.59 -21.94 4.54
C SER A 78 -26.25 -22.66 4.39
N LEU A 79 -25.80 -22.94 3.17
CA LEU A 79 -24.55 -23.64 2.92
C LEU A 79 -23.32 -22.84 3.36
N THR A 80 -22.37 -23.54 3.96
CA THR A 80 -21.09 -22.92 4.33
C THR A 80 -20.36 -22.43 3.08
N GLY A 81 -19.90 -21.19 3.08
CA GLY A 81 -19.20 -20.58 1.95
C GLY A 81 -20.11 -19.78 1.02
N VAL A 82 -21.44 -19.85 1.14
CA VAL A 82 -22.37 -19.01 0.40
C VAL A 82 -22.42 -17.62 1.03
N LYS A 83 -22.34 -16.60 0.17
CA LYS A 83 -22.42 -15.18 0.55
C LYS A 83 -23.85 -14.66 0.41
N PHE A 84 -24.46 -14.88 -0.76
CA PHE A 84 -25.87 -14.60 -1.01
C PHE A 84 -26.36 -15.47 -2.18
N VAL A 85 -27.69 -15.64 -2.23
CA VAL A 85 -28.40 -16.31 -3.31
C VAL A 85 -29.39 -15.34 -3.92
N ARG A 86 -29.46 -15.31 -5.23
CA ARG A 86 -30.45 -14.53 -5.98
C ARG A 86 -31.23 -15.44 -6.91
N PHE A 87 -32.53 -15.46 -6.74
CA PHE A 87 -33.42 -16.13 -7.69
C PHE A 87 -33.55 -15.31 -8.98
N MET A 88 -33.49 -15.97 -10.11
CA MET A 88 -33.68 -15.39 -11.43
C MET A 88 -34.73 -16.17 -12.19
N ASP A 89 -35.82 -15.49 -12.49
CA ASP A 89 -36.93 -16.06 -13.27
C ASP A 89 -36.51 -16.25 -14.73
N LYS A 90 -36.96 -17.36 -15.33
CA LYS A 90 -36.65 -17.70 -16.74
C LYS A 90 -37.06 -16.62 -17.74
N SER A 91 -38.15 -15.87 -17.48
CA SER A 91 -38.59 -14.79 -18.36
C SER A 91 -37.69 -13.56 -18.23
N GLU A 92 -37.20 -13.26 -17.03
CA GLU A 92 -36.20 -12.18 -16.80
C GLU A 92 -34.90 -12.52 -17.49
N SER A 93 -34.40 -13.74 -17.29
CA SER A 93 -33.16 -14.23 -17.93
C SER A 93 -33.24 -14.16 -19.46
N PHE A 94 -34.38 -14.58 -20.01
CA PHE A 94 -34.61 -14.57 -21.46
C PHE A 94 -34.67 -13.15 -22.03
N LYS A 95 -35.32 -12.21 -21.35
CA LYS A 95 -35.35 -10.81 -21.75
C LYS A 95 -33.94 -10.19 -21.73
N ASN A 96 -33.17 -10.50 -20.74
CA ASN A 96 -31.77 -10.03 -20.64
C ASN A 96 -30.93 -10.59 -21.79
N LEU A 97 -31.06 -11.90 -22.09
CA LEU A 97 -30.36 -12.54 -23.20
C LEU A 97 -30.71 -11.93 -24.55
N GLN A 98 -32.03 -11.68 -24.78
CA GLN A 98 -32.48 -11.03 -26.00
C GLN A 98 -31.93 -9.63 -26.17
N LYS A 99 -31.82 -8.87 -25.08
CA LYS A 99 -31.29 -7.52 -25.07
C LYS A 99 -29.78 -7.53 -25.37
N GLU A 100 -29.04 -8.45 -24.78
CA GLU A 100 -27.57 -8.58 -25.00
C GLU A 100 -27.24 -8.99 -26.42
N LEU A 101 -27.99 -9.96 -26.96
CA LEU A 101 -27.78 -10.47 -28.33
C LEU A 101 -28.46 -9.60 -29.40
N ASN A 102 -29.22 -8.58 -29.00
CA ASN A 102 -30.02 -7.73 -29.87
C ASN A 102 -30.95 -8.53 -30.84
N ILE A 103 -31.57 -9.61 -30.31
CA ILE A 103 -32.48 -10.49 -31.02
C ILE A 103 -33.86 -10.38 -30.42
N SER A 104 -34.90 -10.65 -31.24
CA SER A 104 -36.28 -10.72 -30.77
C SER A 104 -36.84 -12.10 -31.07
N ILE A 105 -37.04 -12.89 -30.03
CA ILE A 105 -37.63 -14.25 -30.10
C ILE A 105 -38.89 -14.27 -29.28
N PRO A 106 -39.98 -14.94 -29.73
CA PRO A 106 -41.20 -15.04 -28.94
C PRO A 106 -40.95 -15.75 -27.59
N GLU A 107 -41.58 -15.27 -26.53
CA GLU A 107 -41.44 -15.81 -25.16
C GLU A 107 -41.88 -17.28 -25.07
N SER A 108 -42.79 -17.74 -25.99
CA SER A 108 -43.19 -19.13 -26.12
C SER A 108 -42.04 -20.08 -26.51
N SER A 109 -40.97 -19.55 -27.06
CA SER A 109 -39.77 -20.30 -27.49
C SER A 109 -38.63 -20.15 -26.49
N ASN A 110 -38.89 -19.72 -25.26
CA ASN A 110 -37.89 -19.59 -24.22
C ASN A 110 -37.34 -20.95 -23.80
N PRO A 111 -36.04 -21.24 -24.05
CA PRO A 111 -35.41 -22.51 -23.68
C PRO A 111 -34.89 -22.53 -22.24
N LEU A 112 -34.89 -21.37 -21.56
CA LEU A 112 -34.28 -21.19 -20.24
C LEU A 112 -35.19 -21.75 -19.13
N THR A 113 -34.57 -22.14 -18.04
CA THR A 113 -35.22 -22.55 -16.79
C THR A 113 -35.05 -21.48 -15.72
N ASP A 114 -35.82 -21.56 -14.65
CA ASP A 114 -35.56 -20.76 -13.48
C ASP A 114 -34.18 -21.11 -12.91
N SER A 115 -33.44 -20.13 -12.43
CA SER A 115 -32.10 -20.34 -11.93
C SER A 115 -31.79 -19.57 -10.64
N LEU A 116 -30.84 -20.08 -9.88
CA LEU A 116 -30.27 -19.38 -8.71
C LEU A 116 -28.83 -18.94 -9.04
N ILE A 117 -28.56 -17.67 -8.85
CA ILE A 117 -27.21 -17.15 -8.87
C ILE A 117 -26.69 -17.20 -7.45
N VAL A 118 -25.72 -18.08 -7.21
CA VAL A 118 -25.10 -18.32 -5.89
C VAL A 118 -23.73 -17.66 -5.84
N SER A 119 -23.61 -16.58 -5.13
CA SER A 119 -22.32 -15.93 -4.88
C SER A 119 -21.62 -16.60 -3.69
N VAL A 120 -20.36 -16.93 -3.84
CA VAL A 120 -19.55 -17.58 -2.80
C VAL A 120 -18.59 -16.60 -2.13
N LYS A 121 -18.21 -16.93 -0.89
CA LYS A 121 -17.26 -16.12 -0.11
C LYS A 121 -15.82 -16.23 -0.61
N ASP A 122 -15.48 -17.40 -1.15
CA ASP A 122 -14.15 -17.71 -1.66
C ASP A 122 -14.27 -18.80 -2.74
N SER A 123 -13.40 -18.76 -3.75
CA SER A 123 -13.37 -19.73 -4.85
C SER A 123 -13.13 -21.17 -4.38
N SER A 124 -12.50 -21.38 -3.23
CA SER A 124 -12.29 -22.70 -2.64
C SER A 124 -13.58 -23.46 -2.31
N TYR A 125 -14.69 -22.74 -2.06
CA TYR A 125 -16.00 -23.35 -1.79
C TYR A 125 -16.78 -23.78 -3.04
N LEU A 126 -16.36 -23.32 -4.24
CA LEU A 126 -17.11 -23.56 -5.49
C LEU A 126 -17.35 -25.03 -5.76
N ASN A 127 -16.32 -25.86 -5.69
CA ASN A 127 -16.43 -27.29 -5.99
C ASN A 127 -17.37 -27.99 -4.98
N THR A 128 -17.20 -27.71 -3.69
CA THR A 128 -18.03 -28.31 -2.64
C THR A 128 -19.49 -27.87 -2.76
N ILE A 129 -19.74 -26.61 -3.08
CA ILE A 129 -21.08 -26.08 -3.28
C ILE A 129 -21.70 -26.67 -4.54
N GLN A 130 -20.96 -26.77 -5.64
CA GLN A 130 -21.39 -27.42 -6.86
C GLN A 130 -21.84 -28.88 -6.60
N GLU A 131 -20.95 -29.70 -6.05
CA GLU A 131 -21.26 -31.11 -5.74
C GLU A 131 -22.48 -31.27 -4.82
N THR A 132 -22.58 -30.39 -3.80
CA THR A 132 -23.69 -30.40 -2.85
C THR A 132 -25.02 -30.06 -3.52
N LEU A 133 -25.02 -29.08 -4.45
CA LEU A 133 -26.22 -28.64 -5.14
C LEU A 133 -26.60 -29.57 -6.29
N GLU A 134 -25.64 -30.16 -7.02
CA GLU A 134 -25.91 -31.18 -8.03
C GLU A 134 -26.59 -32.44 -7.46
N ALA A 135 -26.26 -32.80 -6.23
CA ALA A 135 -26.89 -33.92 -5.53
C ALA A 135 -28.32 -33.61 -5.00
N ARG A 136 -28.79 -32.36 -5.12
CA ARG A 136 -30.05 -31.92 -4.54
C ARG A 136 -31.24 -32.20 -5.49
N GLU A 137 -32.31 -32.78 -4.95
CA GLU A 137 -33.58 -32.98 -5.71
C GLU A 137 -34.16 -31.62 -6.12
N GLY A 138 -34.51 -31.47 -7.39
CA GLY A 138 -35.05 -30.25 -7.97
C GLY A 138 -34.01 -29.36 -8.65
N VAL A 139 -32.74 -29.65 -8.49
CA VAL A 139 -31.65 -29.03 -9.29
C VAL A 139 -31.53 -29.83 -10.59
N LYS A 140 -31.42 -29.11 -11.71
CA LYS A 140 -31.25 -29.72 -13.04
C LYS A 140 -29.76 -29.82 -13.38
N GLU A 141 -29.06 -28.74 -13.23
CA GLU A 141 -27.64 -28.65 -13.55
C GLU A 141 -27.01 -27.45 -12.79
N VAL A 142 -25.72 -27.53 -12.54
CA VAL A 142 -24.95 -26.45 -11.87
C VAL A 142 -23.82 -26.04 -12.77
N TYR A 143 -23.83 -24.78 -13.18
CA TYR A 143 -22.81 -24.22 -14.07
C TYR A 143 -21.85 -23.34 -13.29
N LYS A 144 -20.58 -23.57 -13.53
CA LYS A 144 -19.53 -22.62 -13.19
C LYS A 144 -18.87 -22.15 -14.48
N ASP A 145 -18.64 -20.88 -14.63
CA ASP A 145 -17.87 -20.36 -15.75
C ASP A 145 -16.38 -20.56 -15.46
N GLU A 146 -15.84 -21.70 -15.96
CA GLU A 146 -14.45 -22.05 -15.77
C GLU A 146 -13.49 -21.04 -16.42
N LEU A 147 -13.89 -20.41 -17.53
CA LEU A 147 -13.09 -19.37 -18.18
C LEU A 147 -13.03 -18.13 -17.31
N PHE A 148 -14.16 -17.70 -16.78
CA PHE A 148 -14.24 -16.56 -15.85
C PHE A 148 -13.48 -16.85 -14.56
N LEU A 149 -13.61 -18.06 -13.99
CA LEU A 149 -12.90 -18.45 -12.78
C LEU A 149 -11.39 -18.45 -12.98
N ASN A 150 -10.90 -19.05 -14.08
CA ASN A 150 -9.48 -19.07 -14.41
C ASN A 150 -8.93 -17.65 -14.64
N GLN A 151 -9.67 -16.78 -15.31
CA GLN A 151 -9.27 -15.39 -15.50
C GLN A 151 -9.27 -14.61 -14.16
N SER A 152 -10.29 -14.79 -13.32
CA SER A 152 -10.38 -14.13 -12.02
C SER A 152 -9.26 -14.60 -11.07
N GLU A 153 -8.93 -15.89 -11.09
CA GLU A 153 -7.83 -16.43 -10.30
C GLU A 153 -6.47 -15.89 -10.78
N GLN A 154 -6.21 -15.87 -12.08
CA GLN A 154 -5.00 -15.26 -12.64
C GLN A 154 -4.92 -13.76 -12.32
N GLN A 155 -6.01 -13.02 -12.46
CA GLN A 155 -6.04 -11.60 -12.12
C GLN A 155 -5.80 -11.35 -10.64
N SER A 156 -6.35 -12.19 -9.75
CA SER A 156 -6.11 -12.16 -8.32
C SER A 156 -4.65 -12.40 -7.99
N LEU A 157 -4.03 -13.44 -8.59
CA LEU A 157 -2.60 -13.75 -8.40
C LEU A 157 -1.69 -12.60 -8.86
N VAL A 158 -1.96 -12.02 -10.02
CA VAL A 158 -1.19 -10.87 -10.54
C VAL A 158 -1.34 -9.66 -9.60
N SER A 159 -2.56 -9.41 -9.10
CA SER A 159 -2.81 -8.32 -8.14
C SER A 159 -2.08 -8.54 -6.82
N ASP A 160 -2.06 -9.76 -6.29
CA ASP A 160 -1.35 -10.11 -5.07
C ASP A 160 0.18 -9.94 -5.24
N MET A 161 0.74 -10.42 -6.35
CA MET A 161 2.17 -10.24 -6.65
C MET A 161 2.53 -8.76 -6.78
N ALA A 162 1.71 -7.97 -7.48
CA ALA A 162 1.91 -6.55 -7.64
C ALA A 162 1.75 -5.80 -6.31
N GLN A 163 0.84 -6.23 -5.44
CA GLN A 163 0.68 -5.71 -4.07
C GLN A 163 1.95 -5.92 -3.25
N ILE A 164 2.48 -7.15 -3.22
CA ILE A 164 3.72 -7.48 -2.50
C ILE A 164 4.88 -6.65 -3.04
N GLY A 165 5.06 -6.61 -4.36
CA GLY A 165 6.07 -5.78 -5.01
C GLY A 165 5.97 -4.31 -4.60
N SER A 166 4.77 -3.75 -4.64
CA SER A 166 4.51 -2.36 -4.24
C SER A 166 4.81 -2.11 -2.75
N ALA A 167 4.48 -3.04 -1.85
CA ALA A 167 4.81 -2.95 -0.44
C ALA A 167 6.34 -2.98 -0.19
N VAL A 168 7.05 -3.82 -0.93
CA VAL A 168 8.53 -3.88 -0.89
C VAL A 168 9.12 -2.55 -1.37
N PHE A 169 8.63 -1.98 -2.49
CA PHE A 169 9.07 -0.66 -2.96
C PHE A 169 8.78 0.45 -1.95
N ALA A 170 7.63 0.41 -1.26
CA ALA A 170 7.31 1.36 -0.19
C ALA A 170 8.35 1.26 0.94
N LEU A 171 8.72 0.05 1.37
CA LEU A 171 9.75 -0.16 2.38
C LEU A 171 11.13 0.38 1.94
N PHE A 172 11.57 0.07 0.73
CA PHE A 172 12.82 0.61 0.18
C PHE A 172 12.79 2.15 0.12
N THR A 173 11.68 2.73 -0.30
CA THR A 173 11.51 4.19 -0.34
C THR A 173 11.60 4.79 1.06
N ALA A 174 11.03 4.15 2.09
CA ALA A 174 11.15 4.60 3.48
C ALA A 174 12.62 4.56 3.95
N ILE A 175 13.37 3.49 3.64
CA ILE A 175 14.79 3.38 3.98
C ILE A 175 15.61 4.48 3.30
N ILE A 176 15.40 4.69 2.00
CA ILE A 176 16.05 5.76 1.24
C ILE A 176 15.75 7.13 1.86
N THR A 177 14.52 7.35 2.29
CA THR A 177 14.11 8.61 2.93
C THR A 177 14.88 8.86 4.23
N ILE A 178 15.10 7.81 5.04
CA ILE A 178 15.91 7.88 6.27
C ILE A 178 17.37 8.19 5.94
N ILE A 179 17.94 7.58 4.90
CA ILE A 179 19.32 7.86 4.45
C ILE A 179 19.46 9.33 4.02
N ILE A 180 18.51 9.83 3.22
CA ILE A 180 18.52 11.23 2.77
C ILE A 180 18.35 12.19 3.95
N PHE A 181 17.54 11.81 4.95
CA PHE A 181 17.44 12.59 6.18
C PHE A 181 18.78 12.70 6.91
N ASN A 182 19.53 11.61 7.07
CA ASN A 182 20.86 11.62 7.69
C ASN A 182 21.83 12.50 6.91
N LEU A 183 21.79 12.49 5.58
CA LEU A 183 22.54 13.42 4.75
C LEU A 183 22.14 14.88 5.07
N GLY A 184 20.86 15.16 5.27
CA GLY A 184 20.36 16.47 5.69
C GLY A 184 20.94 16.89 7.04
N VAL A 185 21.03 15.97 8.01
CA VAL A 185 21.66 16.24 9.32
C VAL A 185 23.15 16.57 9.16
N ALA A 186 23.88 15.84 8.32
CA ALA A 186 25.29 16.09 8.06
C ALA A 186 25.52 17.48 7.44
N ILE A 187 24.67 17.88 6.49
CA ILE A 187 24.74 19.21 5.87
C ILE A 187 24.44 20.32 6.89
N GLU A 188 23.46 20.12 7.80
CA GLU A 188 23.20 21.08 8.87
C GLU A 188 24.34 21.11 9.89
N PHE A 189 25.00 19.98 10.15
CA PHE A 189 26.16 19.91 11.01
C PHE A 189 27.31 20.75 10.46
N LEU A 190 27.64 20.64 9.17
CA LEU A 190 28.64 21.49 8.51
C LEU A 190 28.27 22.97 8.57
N ASN A 191 27.01 23.30 8.32
CA ASN A 191 26.54 24.68 8.38
C ASN A 191 26.67 25.30 9.78
N ASN A 192 26.59 24.49 10.82
CA ASN A 192 26.77 24.92 12.21
C ASN A 192 28.22 24.83 12.70
N ALA A 193 29.17 24.34 11.90
CA ALA A 193 30.56 24.12 12.32
C ALA A 193 31.23 25.42 12.81
N ASN A 194 30.91 26.56 12.21
CA ASN A 194 31.44 27.88 12.60
C ASN A 194 30.78 28.51 13.84
N THR A 195 29.84 27.84 14.50
CA THR A 195 29.08 28.43 15.61
C THR A 195 29.74 28.24 16.97
N GLY A 196 30.91 27.61 17.04
CA GLY A 196 31.63 27.35 18.31
C GLY A 196 30.91 26.34 19.23
N LEU A 197 29.94 25.57 18.74
CA LEU A 197 29.26 24.54 19.49
C LEU A 197 30.14 23.30 19.64
N SER A 198 30.14 22.69 20.85
CA SER A 198 30.75 21.37 21.02
C SER A 198 30.09 20.33 20.08
N TYR A 199 30.83 19.29 19.71
CA TYR A 199 30.39 18.26 18.76
C TYR A 199 28.99 17.73 19.07
N SER A 200 28.77 17.26 20.29
CA SER A 200 27.48 16.69 20.70
C SER A 200 26.32 17.69 20.60
N LYS A 201 26.55 18.93 21.03
CA LYS A 201 25.54 20.01 20.91
C LYS A 201 25.25 20.36 19.45
N ASN A 202 26.27 20.33 18.60
CA ASN A 202 26.11 20.58 17.17
C ASN A 202 25.30 19.46 16.51
N VAL A 203 25.58 18.18 16.78
CA VAL A 203 24.80 17.04 16.26
C VAL A 203 23.31 17.18 16.66
N VAL A 204 23.02 17.43 17.94
CA VAL A 204 21.65 17.57 18.43
C VAL A 204 20.93 18.77 17.77
N SER A 205 21.61 19.92 17.67
CA SER A 205 21.07 21.12 17.01
C SER A 205 20.78 20.87 15.54
N SER A 206 21.69 20.21 14.84
CA SER A 206 21.58 19.88 13.42
C SER A 206 20.46 18.88 13.17
N LYS A 207 20.33 17.85 14.01
CA LYS A 207 19.22 16.91 13.96
C LYS A 207 17.87 17.62 14.13
N ARG A 208 17.78 18.50 15.11
CA ARG A 208 16.53 19.26 15.38
C ARG A 208 16.13 20.14 14.19
N LYS A 209 17.07 20.84 13.58
CA LYS A 209 16.82 21.66 12.37
C LYS A 209 16.41 20.77 11.18
N SER A 210 17.11 19.67 10.97
CA SER A 210 16.79 18.72 9.89
C SER A 210 15.44 18.06 10.07
N LEU A 211 15.03 17.75 11.31
CA LEU A 211 13.68 17.24 11.61
C LEU A 211 12.58 18.22 11.21
N PHE A 212 12.78 19.51 11.47
CA PHE A 212 11.83 20.52 11.03
C PHE A 212 11.68 20.55 9.50
N HIS A 213 12.80 20.54 8.77
CA HIS A 213 12.77 20.49 7.31
C HIS A 213 12.17 19.17 6.77
N PHE A 214 12.45 18.06 7.44
CA PHE A 214 11.89 16.76 7.11
C PHE A 214 10.37 16.73 7.26
N THR A 215 9.86 17.21 8.39
CA THR A 215 8.42 17.29 8.65
C THR A 215 7.73 18.20 7.63
N LEU A 216 8.34 19.35 7.30
CA LEU A 216 7.80 20.25 6.28
C LEU A 216 7.78 19.60 4.90
N ALA A 217 8.87 18.93 4.51
CA ALA A 217 8.95 18.19 3.24
C ALA A 217 7.91 17.05 3.18
N SER A 218 7.68 16.37 4.32
CA SER A 218 6.66 15.31 4.43
C SER A 218 5.25 15.86 4.21
N ILE A 219 4.94 17.01 4.79
CA ILE A 219 3.64 17.68 4.57
C ILE A 219 3.48 18.05 3.10
N VAL A 220 4.48 18.70 2.51
CA VAL A 220 4.44 19.13 1.10
C VAL A 220 4.30 17.91 0.17
N GLY A 221 5.10 16.86 0.35
CA GLY A 221 5.03 15.64 -0.45
C GLY A 221 3.67 14.94 -0.37
N THR A 222 3.11 14.88 0.84
CA THR A 222 1.77 14.31 1.07
C THR A 222 0.66 15.15 0.44
N LEU A 223 0.74 16.48 0.53
CA LEU A 223 -0.23 17.36 -0.14
C LEU A 223 -0.18 17.22 -1.67
N ILE A 224 1.01 17.16 -2.25
CA ILE A 224 1.17 16.92 -3.70
C ILE A 224 0.55 15.57 -4.06
N PHE A 225 0.83 14.51 -3.28
CA PHE A 225 0.25 13.20 -3.50
C PHE A 225 -1.27 13.24 -3.51
N PHE A 226 -1.92 13.83 -2.50
CA PHE A 226 -3.39 13.86 -2.46
C PHE A 226 -4.00 14.63 -3.62
N ASN A 227 -3.39 15.72 -4.06
CA ASN A 227 -3.85 16.43 -5.26
C ASN A 227 -3.77 15.54 -6.50
N LEU A 228 -2.64 14.85 -6.71
CA LEU A 228 -2.47 13.93 -7.82
C LEU A 228 -3.43 12.73 -7.73
N TYR A 229 -3.62 12.16 -6.53
CA TYR A 229 -4.53 11.05 -6.31
C TYR A 229 -5.99 11.41 -6.60
N LEU A 230 -6.44 12.60 -6.19
CA LEU A 230 -7.78 13.09 -6.48
C LEU A 230 -8.00 13.33 -7.98
N LEU A 231 -7.00 13.87 -8.68
CA LEU A 231 -7.03 14.01 -10.14
C LEU A 231 -7.10 12.64 -10.83
N PHE A 232 -6.26 11.70 -10.42
CA PHE A 232 -6.27 10.34 -10.94
C PHE A 232 -7.63 9.67 -10.72
N ARG A 233 -8.18 9.77 -9.51
CA ARG A 233 -9.50 9.22 -9.17
C ARG A 233 -10.63 9.83 -10.00
N LYS A 234 -10.61 11.14 -10.25
CA LYS A 234 -11.57 11.80 -11.12
C LYS A 234 -11.48 11.28 -12.55
N PHE A 235 -10.27 11.05 -13.03
CA PHE A 235 -10.04 10.50 -14.38
C PHE A 235 -10.54 9.04 -14.49
N THR A 236 -10.22 8.20 -13.51
CA THR A 236 -10.66 6.79 -13.49
C THR A 236 -12.16 6.63 -13.25
N SER A 237 -12.80 7.57 -12.53
CA SER A 237 -14.25 7.60 -12.33
C SER A 237 -15.01 7.68 -13.64
N SER A 238 -14.49 8.44 -14.61
CA SER A 238 -15.10 8.55 -15.94
C SER A 238 -14.95 7.27 -16.77
N ALA A 239 -14.06 6.36 -16.37
CA ALA A 239 -13.77 5.09 -17.05
C ALA A 239 -14.40 3.86 -16.36
N ASN A 240 -15.38 4.04 -15.49
CA ASN A 240 -16.09 2.98 -14.73
C ASN A 240 -15.22 2.10 -13.80
N PHE A 241 -14.02 2.53 -13.46
CA PHE A 241 -13.14 1.83 -12.51
C PHE A 241 -13.45 2.10 -11.03
N ASN A 242 -14.54 2.77 -10.71
CA ASN A 242 -14.82 3.26 -9.35
C ASN A 242 -15.10 2.17 -8.31
N HIS A 243 -15.53 1.00 -8.74
CA HIS A 243 -16.02 -0.03 -7.81
C HIS A 243 -14.90 -0.78 -7.06
N THR A 244 -13.66 -0.68 -7.55
CA THR A 244 -12.52 -1.41 -7.00
C THR A 244 -11.56 -0.54 -6.17
N MET A 245 -11.75 0.77 -6.16
CA MET A 245 -10.88 1.67 -5.41
C MET A 245 -11.34 1.86 -3.97
N LEU A 246 -10.38 1.81 -3.05
CA LEU A 246 -10.60 2.13 -1.63
C LEU A 246 -11.19 3.53 -1.44
N SER A 247 -11.90 3.71 -0.35
CA SER A 247 -12.44 5.01 0.00
C SER A 247 -11.31 6.04 0.23
N ILE A 248 -11.58 7.30 -0.11
CA ILE A 248 -10.60 8.38 0.10
C ILE A 248 -10.20 8.46 1.57
N LYS A 249 -11.13 8.22 2.50
CA LYS A 249 -10.89 8.26 3.94
C LYS A 249 -9.86 7.22 4.37
N GLU A 250 -9.93 6.00 3.84
CA GLU A 250 -8.99 4.93 4.13
C GLU A 250 -7.60 5.24 3.58
N ILE A 251 -7.51 5.73 2.35
CA ILE A 251 -6.24 6.14 1.74
C ILE A 251 -5.58 7.26 2.55
N ILE A 252 -6.35 8.26 3.00
CA ILE A 252 -5.85 9.34 3.86
C ILE A 252 -5.32 8.77 5.17
N LEU A 253 -6.10 7.92 5.84
CA LEU A 253 -5.72 7.34 7.13
C LEU A 253 -4.41 6.56 7.05
N TRP A 254 -4.27 5.66 6.07
CA TRP A 254 -3.08 4.84 5.90
C TRP A 254 -1.84 5.68 5.55
N ASN A 255 -1.96 6.63 4.63
CA ASN A 255 -0.83 7.47 4.22
C ASN A 255 -0.38 8.40 5.36
N ILE A 256 -1.30 9.06 6.05
CA ILE A 256 -0.96 9.91 7.21
C ILE A 256 -0.34 9.05 8.32
N GLY A 257 -0.91 7.87 8.60
CA GLY A 257 -0.36 6.95 9.59
C GLY A 257 1.09 6.53 9.26
N ALA A 258 1.37 6.17 8.02
CA ALA A 258 2.71 5.81 7.56
C ALA A 258 3.71 6.97 7.69
N ILE A 259 3.30 8.19 7.33
CA ILE A 259 4.14 9.40 7.46
C ILE A 259 4.40 9.73 8.93
N LEU A 260 3.43 9.58 9.82
CA LEU A 260 3.62 9.77 11.25
C LEU A 260 4.62 8.74 11.82
N ILE A 261 4.47 7.46 11.45
CA ILE A 261 5.41 6.41 11.85
C ILE A 261 6.82 6.74 11.35
N LEU A 262 6.97 7.17 10.10
CA LEU A 262 8.26 7.54 9.55
C LEU A 262 8.89 8.74 10.26
N ASN A 263 8.11 9.77 10.62
CA ASN A 263 8.59 10.89 11.41
C ASN A 263 9.06 10.47 12.81
N ILE A 264 8.35 9.55 13.46
CA ILE A 264 8.74 8.97 14.75
C ILE A 264 10.05 8.18 14.61
N LEU A 265 10.17 7.34 13.58
CA LEU A 265 11.38 6.56 13.32
C LEU A 265 12.60 7.46 13.11
N VAL A 266 12.47 8.49 12.29
CA VAL A 266 13.53 9.48 12.04
C VAL A 266 13.91 10.24 13.32
N TYR A 267 12.94 10.48 14.21
CA TYR A 267 13.21 11.10 15.51
C TYR A 267 14.02 10.17 16.43
N ILE A 268 13.68 8.88 16.49
CA ILE A 268 14.31 7.88 17.38
C ILE A 268 15.70 7.49 16.87
N ILE A 269 15.87 7.27 15.57
CA ILE A 269 17.14 6.81 14.99
C ILE A 269 18.24 7.83 15.31
N PRO A 270 19.40 7.39 15.88
CA PRO A 270 20.51 8.27 16.15
C PRO A 270 21.04 8.89 14.86
N ALA A 271 21.41 10.16 14.91
CA ALA A 271 22.00 10.85 13.78
C ALA A 271 23.41 10.33 13.53
N ASN A 272 23.67 9.83 12.32
CA ASN A 272 25.01 9.46 11.89
C ASN A 272 25.56 10.57 10.98
N VAL A 273 26.51 11.35 11.47
CA VAL A 273 27.11 12.46 10.74
C VAL A 273 28.33 11.99 9.93
N GLY A 274 28.68 10.69 10.00
CA GLY A 274 29.88 10.13 9.39
C GLY A 274 31.14 10.36 10.20
N LYS A 275 32.25 9.77 9.76
CA LYS A 275 33.57 10.05 10.35
C LYS A 275 33.99 11.46 9.95
N ILE A 276 34.45 12.22 10.94
CA ILE A 276 35.09 13.52 10.70
C ILE A 276 36.52 13.20 10.29
N GLU A 277 36.84 13.47 9.06
CA GLU A 277 38.25 13.44 8.61
C GLU A 277 38.91 14.78 8.95
N TYR A 278 39.94 14.73 9.76
CA TYR A 278 40.80 15.88 9.98
C TYR A 278 41.85 15.87 8.86
N ASP A 279 41.93 16.93 8.08
CA ASP A 279 43.02 17.15 7.14
C ASP A 279 44.22 17.57 8.00
N ASN A 280 45.16 16.66 8.23
CA ASN A 280 46.33 16.89 9.04
C ASN A 280 47.44 17.70 8.31
N ASP A 281 47.14 18.23 7.12
CA ASP A 281 48.16 18.89 6.29
C ASP A 281 48.66 20.27 6.84
N ASP A 282 48.08 20.79 7.95
CA ASP A 282 48.42 22.10 8.51
C ASP A 282 49.11 22.05 9.90
N PHE A 283 49.54 20.88 10.41
CA PHE A 283 50.26 20.76 11.67
C PHE A 283 51.56 19.98 11.47
N GLU A 284 52.47 20.51 10.69
CA GLU A 284 53.90 20.37 10.95
C GLU A 284 54.26 21.48 11.94
N ASP A 285 54.86 21.06 13.08
CA ASP A 285 55.50 21.86 14.13
C ASP A 285 54.57 22.59 15.12
N GLU A 286 54.05 21.82 16.10
CA GLU A 286 54.14 22.21 17.52
C GLU A 286 53.91 20.95 18.36
N ASP A 287 55.01 20.40 18.92
CA ASP A 287 54.99 19.37 19.97
C ASP A 287 54.25 19.89 21.19
N GLU A 288 52.93 19.68 21.28
CA GLU A 288 52.20 19.70 22.53
C GLU A 288 51.47 18.37 22.70
N GLU A 289 51.96 17.67 23.67
CA GLU A 289 51.47 16.48 24.34
C GLU A 289 49.97 16.65 24.66
N TYR A 290 49.08 16.26 23.73
CA TYR A 290 47.65 16.10 24.01
C TYR A 290 47.36 14.66 24.34
N ASP A 291 47.15 14.47 25.64
CA ASP A 291 46.63 13.25 26.22
C ASP A 291 45.53 12.63 25.32
N GLU A 292 45.82 11.38 25.08
CA GLU A 292 44.99 10.41 24.43
C GLU A 292 43.60 10.33 25.12
N TYR A 293 42.66 11.19 24.69
CA TYR A 293 41.24 10.95 24.97
C TYR A 293 40.77 9.78 24.13
N THR A 294 41.20 8.59 24.49
CA THR A 294 40.49 7.37 24.20
C THR A 294 39.08 7.54 24.70
N SER A 295 38.15 7.56 23.79
CA SER A 295 36.74 7.46 24.06
C SER A 295 36.43 6.13 24.72
N GLU A 296 36.61 6.05 26.03
CA GLU A 296 35.88 5.08 26.84
C GLU A 296 34.38 5.40 26.75
N PHE A 297 33.74 4.76 25.81
CA PHE A 297 32.34 4.51 25.96
C PHE A 297 32.20 3.45 27.05
N GLU A 298 32.15 3.91 28.30
CA GLU A 298 31.58 3.10 29.36
C GLU A 298 30.15 2.74 28.94
N VAL A 299 30.00 1.47 28.62
CA VAL A 299 28.72 0.80 28.62
C VAL A 299 28.22 0.92 30.07
N LEU A 300 27.21 1.76 30.30
CA LEU A 300 26.45 1.75 31.55
C LEU A 300 25.75 0.39 31.62
N GLU A 301 26.41 -0.59 32.23
CA GLU A 301 25.76 -1.75 32.82
C GLU A 301 24.81 -1.22 33.90
N PHE A 302 23.54 -1.38 33.66
CA PHE A 302 22.55 -1.25 34.72
C PHE A 302 22.68 -2.49 35.60
N ASP A 303 23.37 -2.36 36.72
CA ASP A 303 23.25 -3.32 37.81
C ASP A 303 21.81 -3.27 38.33
N GLU A 304 21.12 -4.38 38.14
CA GLU A 304 19.94 -4.75 38.92
C GLU A 304 20.42 -5.11 40.32
N GLU A 305 20.25 -4.25 41.28
CA GLU A 305 20.25 -4.65 42.71
C GLU A 305 19.08 -4.00 43.44
N ASP A 306 18.24 -4.95 44.03
CA ASP A 306 17.25 -4.88 45.11
C ASP A 306 15.91 -4.16 44.85
#